data_a245d624e653ba5d7ed6587faa6cb3e0
#
_entry.id   a245d624e653ba5d7ed6587faa6cb3e0
#
_cell.length_a   1.000
_cell.length_b   1.000
_cell.length_c   1.000
_cell.angle_alpha   90.00
_cell.angle_beta   90.00
_cell.angle_gamma   90.00
#
_symmetry.space_group_name_H-M   'P 1'
#
loop_
_entity.id
_entity.type
_entity.pdbx_description
1 polymer ?
#
loop_
_entity_poly.entity_id
_entity_poly.type
_entity_poly.pdbx_seq_one_letter_code
_entity_poly.pdbx_strand_id
1 'polypeptide(L)'
;MPATITPDQIETVVYDALVEIGPERDQLHRDARFEELDVDSLDLAELSQVVEEHFGVKLKGDDVAQIQTVGDALDLIYARAA
;
A
#
# COMPACT_ATOMS: atom_id res chain seq x y z
N MET A 1 -21.48 13.53 -1.41
CA MET A 1 -21.04 13.04 -2.72
C MET A 1 -20.05 11.91 -2.53
N PRO A 2 -20.32 10.74 -3.07
CA PRO A 2 -19.39 9.64 -2.89
C PRO A 2 -18.09 9.95 -3.62
N ALA A 3 -17.01 9.83 -2.89
CA ALA A 3 -15.69 9.98 -3.48
C ALA A 3 -15.38 8.75 -4.30
N THR A 4 -15.06 8.93 -5.56
CA THR A 4 -14.57 7.84 -6.37
C THR A 4 -13.10 7.63 -6.02
N ILE A 5 -12.77 6.44 -5.57
CA ILE A 5 -11.39 6.08 -5.28
C ILE A 5 -10.71 5.72 -6.59
N THR A 6 -9.65 6.44 -6.92
CA THR A 6 -8.91 6.22 -8.16
C THR A 6 -7.57 5.54 -7.85
N PRO A 7 -6.98 4.84 -8.83
CA PRO A 7 -5.65 4.27 -8.64
C PRO A 7 -4.60 5.30 -8.24
N ASP A 8 -4.70 6.53 -8.76
CA ASP A 8 -3.77 7.60 -8.43
C ASP A 8 -3.86 8.00 -6.96
N GLN A 9 -5.06 8.05 -6.41
CA GLN A 9 -5.24 8.35 -4.99
C GLN A 9 -4.62 7.27 -4.11
N ILE A 10 -4.82 6.02 -4.48
CA ILE A 10 -4.25 4.90 -3.73
C ILE A 10 -2.73 4.96 -3.79
N GLU A 11 -2.19 5.18 -4.97
CA GLU A 11 -0.74 5.29 -5.14
C GLU A 11 -0.15 6.41 -4.29
N THR A 12 -0.78 7.57 -4.29
CA THR A 12 -0.32 8.72 -3.51
C THR A 12 -0.28 8.38 -2.01
N VAL A 13 -1.36 7.83 -1.50
CA VAL A 13 -1.44 7.50 -0.07
C VAL A 13 -0.43 6.41 0.31
N VAL A 14 -0.33 5.38 -0.51
CA VAL A 14 0.59 4.27 -0.24
C VAL A 14 2.04 4.75 -0.31
N TYR A 15 2.39 5.52 -1.33
CA TYR A 15 3.74 6.03 -1.48
C TYR A 15 4.11 6.96 -0.32
N ASP A 16 3.22 7.86 0.06
CA ASP A 16 3.48 8.77 1.18
C ASP A 16 3.70 7.98 2.47
N ALA A 17 2.90 6.95 2.71
CA ALA A 17 3.04 6.12 3.89
C ALA A 17 4.36 5.35 3.89
N LEU A 18 4.76 4.83 2.73
CA LEU A 18 6.02 4.11 2.61
C LEU A 18 7.23 5.01 2.85
N VAL A 19 7.18 6.23 2.35
CA VAL A 19 8.25 7.20 2.57
C VAL A 19 8.41 7.48 4.06
N GLU A 20 7.33 7.57 4.80
CA GLU A 20 7.39 7.77 6.25
C GLU A 20 7.97 6.55 6.98
N ILE A 21 7.76 5.37 6.44
CA ILE A 21 8.29 4.13 7.02
C ILE A 21 9.81 4.05 6.84
N GLY A 22 10.32 4.43 5.67
CA GLY A 22 11.77 4.38 5.45
C GLY A 22 12.24 4.57 4.03
N PRO A 23 11.63 3.93 3.02
CA PRO A 23 12.12 4.07 1.65
C PRO A 23 12.09 5.49 1.14
N GLU A 24 13.00 5.82 0.23
CA GLU A 24 12.96 7.10 -0.45
C GLU A 24 11.99 7.02 -1.61
N ARG A 25 11.38 8.17 -1.95
CA ARG A 25 10.35 8.20 -2.98
C ARG A 25 10.84 7.69 -4.33
N ASP A 26 12.08 7.95 -4.68
CA ASP A 26 12.63 7.50 -5.96
C ASP A 26 12.89 6.00 -6.02
N GLN A 27 12.82 5.30 -4.87
CA GLN A 27 12.88 3.85 -4.82
C GLN A 27 11.51 3.20 -5.04
N LEU A 28 10.44 4.00 -5.01
CA LEU A 28 9.08 3.50 -5.08
C LEU A 28 8.59 3.45 -6.52
N HIS A 29 8.29 2.26 -6.99
CA HIS A 29 7.66 2.02 -8.28
C HIS A 29 6.92 0.69 -8.19
N ARG A 30 6.08 0.41 -9.16
CA ARG A 30 5.20 -0.76 -9.10
C ARG A 30 5.98 -2.07 -8.97
N ASP A 31 7.14 -2.15 -9.58
CA ASP A 31 7.95 -3.38 -9.57
C ASP A 31 8.82 -3.50 -8.33
N ALA A 32 8.89 -2.46 -7.50
CA ALA A 32 9.70 -2.50 -6.30
C ALA A 32 9.17 -3.56 -5.33
N ARG A 33 10.05 -4.41 -4.85
CA ARG A 33 9.69 -5.45 -3.90
C ARG A 33 9.87 -4.90 -2.48
N PHE A 34 8.91 -5.20 -1.63
CA PHE A 34 9.00 -4.74 -0.22
C PHE A 34 10.26 -5.25 0.46
N GLU A 35 10.68 -6.46 0.12
CA GLU A 35 11.92 -7.03 0.63
C GLU A 35 13.13 -6.15 0.27
N GLU A 36 13.16 -5.65 -0.95
CA GLU A 36 14.25 -4.77 -1.41
C GLU A 36 14.21 -3.40 -0.76
N LEU A 37 13.03 -2.97 -0.33
CA LEU A 37 12.83 -1.68 0.33
C LEU A 37 13.04 -1.77 1.84
N ASP A 38 13.40 -2.93 2.36
CA ASP A 38 13.54 -3.18 3.80
C ASP A 38 12.23 -2.93 4.57
N VAL A 39 11.10 -3.18 3.92
CA VAL A 39 9.78 -3.07 4.52
C VAL A 39 9.39 -4.45 5.04
N ASP A 40 9.30 -4.59 6.34
CA ASP A 40 8.97 -5.87 6.97
C ASP A 40 7.47 -5.96 7.29
N SER A 41 7.07 -7.04 7.94
CA SER A 41 5.66 -7.28 8.23
C SER A 41 5.06 -6.25 9.20
N LEU A 42 5.86 -5.69 10.10
CA LEU A 42 5.39 -4.63 10.99
C LEU A 42 5.10 -3.35 10.21
N ASP A 43 5.98 -3.03 9.27
CA ASP A 43 5.81 -1.88 8.40
C ASP A 43 4.57 -2.05 7.51
N LEU A 44 4.36 -3.26 7.00
CA LEU A 44 3.18 -3.56 6.19
C LEU A 44 1.90 -3.47 7.03
N ALA A 45 1.96 -3.82 8.29
CA ALA A 45 0.81 -3.66 9.19
C ALA A 45 0.47 -2.18 9.39
N GLU A 46 1.48 -1.32 9.51
CA GLU A 46 1.27 0.12 9.58
C GLU A 46 0.65 0.65 8.30
N LEU A 47 1.15 0.19 7.16
CA LEU A 47 0.60 0.58 5.86
C LEU A 47 -0.86 0.15 5.75
N SER A 48 -1.18 -1.06 6.20
CA SER A 48 -2.55 -1.57 6.18
C SER A 48 -3.48 -0.68 7.00
N GLN A 49 -3.01 -0.18 8.14
CA GLN A 49 -3.79 0.70 8.98
C GLN A 49 -4.06 2.04 8.29
N VAL A 50 -3.07 2.60 7.62
CA VAL A 50 -3.22 3.84 6.86
C VAL A 50 -4.24 3.66 5.74
N VAL A 51 -4.16 2.54 5.03
CA VAL A 51 -5.09 2.22 3.95
C VAL A 51 -6.51 2.09 4.48
N GLU A 52 -6.69 1.44 5.62
CA GLU A 52 -8.00 1.31 6.24
C GLU A 52 -8.58 2.67 6.60
N GLU A 53 -7.77 3.56 7.17
CA GLU A 53 -8.21 4.89 7.57
C GLU A 53 -8.59 5.75 6.38
N HIS A 54 -7.86 5.64 5.27
CA HIS A 54 -8.09 6.48 4.09
C HIS A 54 -9.18 5.94 3.16
N PHE A 55 -9.26 4.63 3.01
CA PHE A 55 -10.12 4.02 1.99
C PHE A 55 -11.15 3.05 2.57
N GLY A 56 -11.09 2.77 3.85
CA GLY A 56 -11.99 1.80 4.46
C GLY A 56 -11.71 0.36 4.05
N VAL A 57 -10.55 0.10 3.48
CA VAL A 57 -10.16 -1.23 3.01
C VAL A 57 -9.37 -1.94 4.11
N LYS A 58 -9.86 -3.08 4.56
CA LYS A 58 -9.15 -3.90 5.54
C LYS A 58 -8.27 -4.93 4.85
N LEU A 59 -6.99 -4.88 5.13
CA LEU A 59 -6.04 -5.90 4.66
C LEU A 59 -5.75 -6.83 5.82
N LYS A 60 -6.02 -8.11 5.62
CA LYS A 60 -5.76 -9.14 6.63
C LYS A 60 -4.35 -9.72 6.46
N GLY A 61 -3.92 -10.50 7.44
CA GLY A 61 -2.60 -11.14 7.38
C GLY A 61 -2.40 -11.96 6.12
N ASP A 62 -3.44 -12.68 5.67
CA ASP A 62 -3.37 -13.47 4.44
C ASP A 62 -3.17 -12.58 3.21
N ASP A 63 -3.82 -11.44 3.19
CA ASP A 63 -3.68 -10.48 2.10
C ASP A 63 -2.26 -9.92 2.06
N VAL A 64 -1.74 -9.55 3.21
CA VAL A 64 -0.39 -9.01 3.33
C VAL A 64 0.64 -10.04 2.90
N ALA A 65 0.43 -11.31 3.22
CA ALA A 65 1.33 -12.40 2.85
C ALA A 65 1.42 -12.59 1.33
N GLN A 66 0.40 -12.18 0.60
CA GLN A 66 0.37 -12.30 -0.87
C GLN A 66 0.98 -11.12 -1.58
N ILE A 67 1.18 -10.02 -0.87
CA ILE A 67 1.74 -8.79 -1.45
C ILE A 67 3.26 -8.90 -1.43
N GLN A 68 3.88 -8.85 -2.59
CA GLN A 68 5.34 -8.90 -2.71
C GLN A 68 5.90 -7.59 -3.25
N THR A 69 5.17 -6.94 -4.13
CA THR A 69 5.60 -5.67 -4.75
C THR A 69 4.64 -4.56 -4.40
N VAL A 70 5.10 -3.33 -4.60
CA VAL A 70 4.24 -2.16 -4.44
C VAL A 70 3.02 -2.27 -5.35
N GLY A 71 3.22 -2.71 -6.59
CA GLY A 71 2.12 -2.89 -7.53
C GLY A 71 1.08 -3.89 -7.04
N ASP A 72 1.53 -5.00 -6.44
CA ASP A 72 0.61 -5.98 -5.86
C ASP A 72 -0.29 -5.32 -4.80
N ALA A 73 0.31 -4.50 -3.94
CA ALA A 73 -0.43 -3.79 -2.90
C ALA A 73 -1.45 -2.82 -3.51
N LEU A 74 -1.02 -2.06 -4.50
CA LEU A 74 -1.90 -1.08 -5.15
C LEU A 74 -3.09 -1.77 -5.81
N ASP A 75 -2.83 -2.86 -6.52
CA ASP A 75 -3.87 -3.60 -7.23
C ASP A 75 -4.87 -4.22 -6.25
N LEU A 76 -4.38 -4.79 -5.16
CA LEU A 76 -5.24 -5.40 -4.16
C LEU A 76 -6.14 -4.34 -3.48
N ILE A 77 -5.55 -3.23 -3.11
CA ILE A 77 -6.29 -2.14 -2.47
C ILE A 77 -7.37 -1.62 -3.40
N TYR A 78 -7.01 -1.41 -4.66
CA TYR A 78 -7.96 -0.91 -5.64
C TYR A 78 -9.12 -1.89 -5.83
N ALA A 79 -8.81 -3.18 -5.94
CA ALA A 79 -9.85 -4.21 -6.10
C ALA A 79 -10.80 -4.24 -4.91
N ARG A 80 -10.29 -4.03 -3.70
CA ARG A 80 -11.12 -4.02 -2.48
C ARG A 80 -11.89 -2.74 -2.31
N ALA A 81 -11.36 -1.63 -2.79
CA ALA A 81 -12.00 -0.31 -2.67
C ALA A 81 -13.07 -0.10 -3.74
N ALA A 82 -12.95 -0.77 -4.85
CA ALA A 82 -13.88 -0.58 -5.98
C ALA A 82 -15.26 -1.18 -5.73
#